data_acd01233977f1478002204538ec58b83
#
_entry.id   acd01233977f1478002204538ec58b83
#
_cell.length_a   1.000
_cell.length_b   1.000
_cell.length_c   1.000
_cell.angle_alpha   90.00
_cell.angle_beta   90.00
_cell.angle_gamma   90.00
#
_symmetry.space_group_name_H-M   'P 1'
#
loop_
_entity.id
_entity.type
_entity.pdbx_description
1 polymer ?
#
loop_
_entity_poly.entity_id
_entity_poly.type
_entity_poly.pdbx_seq_one_letter_code
_entity_poly.pdbx_strand_id
1 'polypeptide(L)'
;MITIDALRICDGERTLLDGMTMHLPANAVHGIAGEGRSALLQALYGLVVPDAGRITLGGHPLRRCDVGFAEAEPRFWPGLTVRDCLDLAVRYNPGSNPAAMLRRLPVPLDAEAAALPGAERKRLALVLLLLNPKRVLLLDEPFRGLDVESAFMLRQLILQLGSEGRTVLVAARLAELDGICDDFYVLGGGGVRGRYEHYEFARAVREAAASGIAEK
;
A
#
# COMPACT_ATOMS: atom_id res chain seq x y z
N MET A 1 -15.93 3.33 3.01
CA MET A 1 -15.74 1.97 3.53
C MET A 1 -15.45 1.04 2.37
N ILE A 2 -14.38 0.26 2.46
CA ILE A 2 -14.09 -0.85 1.56
C ILE A 2 -14.64 -2.12 2.20
N THR A 3 -15.37 -2.91 1.42
CA THR A 3 -15.92 -4.20 1.86
C THR A 3 -15.39 -5.28 0.95
N ILE A 4 -14.85 -6.32 1.56
CA ILE A 4 -14.31 -7.53 0.92
C ILE A 4 -15.16 -8.68 1.43
N ASP A 5 -15.85 -9.39 0.52
CA ASP A 5 -16.77 -10.48 0.84
C ASP A 5 -16.28 -11.78 0.21
N ALA A 6 -15.99 -12.78 1.04
CA ALA A 6 -15.62 -14.13 0.65
C ALA A 6 -14.55 -14.20 -0.46
N LEU A 7 -13.53 -13.33 -0.38
CA LEU A 7 -12.50 -13.19 -1.39
C LEU A 7 -11.63 -14.46 -1.46
N ARG A 8 -11.48 -15.00 -2.67
CA ARG A 8 -10.56 -16.10 -2.96
C ARG A 8 -9.58 -15.68 -4.05
N ILE A 9 -8.30 -15.96 -3.82
CA ILE A 9 -7.22 -15.68 -4.77
C ILE A 9 -6.27 -16.88 -4.77
N CYS A 10 -6.04 -17.44 -5.97
CA CYS A 10 -5.08 -18.51 -6.20
C CYS A 10 -3.94 -18.01 -7.12
N ASP A 11 -2.74 -18.57 -6.92
CA ASP A 11 -1.60 -18.43 -7.81
C ASP A 11 -1.20 -19.85 -8.25
N GLY A 12 -1.69 -20.26 -9.43
CA GLY A 12 -1.64 -21.65 -9.86
C GLY A 12 -2.39 -22.57 -8.88
N GLU A 13 -1.69 -23.59 -8.35
CA GLU A 13 -2.26 -24.52 -7.37
C GLU A 13 -2.25 -23.97 -5.93
N ARG A 14 -1.54 -22.85 -5.69
CA ARG A 14 -1.42 -22.26 -4.35
C ARG A 14 -2.56 -21.31 -4.07
N THR A 15 -3.35 -21.58 -3.06
CA THR A 15 -4.35 -20.65 -2.54
C THR A 15 -3.65 -19.61 -1.65
N LEU A 16 -3.74 -18.33 -2.02
CA LEU A 16 -3.19 -17.21 -1.26
C LEU A 16 -4.21 -16.64 -0.29
N LEU A 17 -5.46 -16.48 -0.74
CA LEU A 17 -6.60 -16.07 0.10
C LEU A 17 -7.77 -17.03 -0.16
N ASP A 18 -8.52 -17.39 0.88
CA ASP A 18 -9.62 -18.35 0.82
C ASP A 18 -10.81 -17.92 1.66
N GLY A 19 -11.84 -17.43 0.99
CA GLY A 19 -13.07 -16.98 1.63
C GLY A 19 -12.92 -15.78 2.55
N MET A 20 -11.88 -14.96 2.34
CA MET A 20 -11.56 -13.84 3.23
C MET A 20 -12.64 -12.76 3.20
N THR A 21 -13.11 -12.38 4.38
CA THR A 21 -14.06 -11.27 4.56
C THR A 21 -13.45 -10.19 5.46
N MET A 22 -13.55 -8.92 5.03
CA MET A 22 -12.96 -7.80 5.74
C MET A 22 -13.74 -6.52 5.47
N HIS A 23 -13.87 -5.67 6.50
CA HIS A 23 -14.48 -4.36 6.41
C HIS A 23 -13.49 -3.29 6.86
N LEU A 24 -13.14 -2.39 5.96
CA LEU A 24 -12.19 -1.32 6.18
C LEU A 24 -12.94 0.02 6.21
N PRO A 25 -13.05 0.67 7.36
CA PRO A 25 -13.62 2.01 7.46
C PRO A 25 -12.96 3.01 6.50
N ALA A 26 -13.69 4.04 6.07
CA ALA A 26 -13.07 5.12 5.32
C ALA A 26 -12.34 6.09 6.25
N ASN A 27 -11.43 6.88 5.69
CA ASN A 27 -10.70 7.95 6.40
C ASN A 27 -9.87 7.42 7.58
N ALA A 28 -9.17 6.32 7.35
CA ALA A 28 -8.31 5.69 8.33
C ALA A 28 -7.09 5.05 7.65
N VAL A 29 -6.04 4.81 8.43
CA VAL A 29 -4.85 4.08 8.00
C VAL A 29 -4.95 2.64 8.52
N HIS A 30 -5.04 1.69 7.60
CA HIS A 30 -5.15 0.26 7.89
C HIS A 30 -3.83 -0.46 7.60
N GLY A 31 -3.27 -1.11 8.60
CA GLY A 31 -2.12 -1.98 8.44
C GLY A 31 -2.54 -3.40 8.04
N ILE A 32 -1.82 -4.00 7.09
CA ILE A 32 -2.03 -5.39 6.68
C ILE A 32 -0.70 -6.14 6.79
N ALA A 33 -0.63 -7.11 7.68
CA ALA A 33 0.54 -7.96 7.87
C ALA A 33 0.24 -9.43 7.56
N GLY A 34 1.27 -10.23 7.35
CA GLY A 34 1.13 -11.68 7.14
C GLY A 34 1.05 -12.12 5.67
N GLU A 35 0.76 -13.39 5.46
CA GLU A 35 0.73 -13.99 4.13
C GLU A 35 -0.50 -13.54 3.32
N GLY A 36 -0.29 -13.27 2.02
CA GLY A 36 -1.38 -12.86 1.11
C GLY A 36 -1.63 -11.35 1.07
N ARG A 37 -0.92 -10.53 1.89
CA ARG A 37 -1.09 -9.07 1.94
C ARG A 37 -0.91 -8.39 0.58
N SER A 38 0.14 -8.75 -0.17
CA SER A 38 0.37 -8.18 -1.51
C SER A 38 -0.68 -8.62 -2.52
N ALA A 39 -1.11 -9.90 -2.48
CA ALA A 39 -2.19 -10.39 -3.34
C ALA A 39 -3.51 -9.65 -3.06
N LEU A 40 -3.81 -9.36 -1.80
CA LEU A 40 -4.95 -8.55 -1.42
C LEU A 40 -4.88 -7.14 -2.03
N LEU A 41 -3.75 -6.44 -1.89
CA LEU A 41 -3.59 -5.10 -2.45
C LEU A 41 -3.66 -5.11 -3.98
N GLN A 42 -3.07 -6.11 -4.63
CA GLN A 42 -3.14 -6.28 -6.08
C GLN A 42 -4.58 -6.53 -6.56
N ALA A 43 -5.37 -7.32 -5.82
CA ALA A 43 -6.78 -7.51 -6.13
C ALA A 43 -7.61 -6.25 -5.91
N LEU A 44 -7.35 -5.50 -4.84
CA LEU A 44 -7.97 -4.20 -4.59
C LEU A 44 -7.67 -3.19 -5.70
N TYR A 45 -6.47 -3.22 -6.27
CA TYR A 45 -6.11 -2.37 -7.40
C TYR A 45 -6.61 -2.93 -8.75
N GLY A 46 -7.00 -4.20 -8.81
CA GLY A 46 -7.45 -4.87 -10.04
C GLY A 46 -6.30 -5.33 -10.94
N LEU A 47 -5.13 -5.64 -10.39
CA LEU A 47 -4.05 -6.35 -11.08
C LEU A 47 -4.29 -7.86 -11.08
N VAL A 48 -4.85 -8.37 -9.98
CA VAL A 48 -5.26 -9.75 -9.85
C VAL A 48 -6.78 -9.81 -9.85
N VAL A 49 -7.34 -10.68 -10.66
CA VAL A 49 -8.78 -10.96 -10.68
C VAL A 49 -9.05 -12.06 -9.65
N PRO A 50 -9.89 -11.84 -8.65
CA PRO A 50 -10.25 -12.87 -7.69
C PRO A 50 -10.95 -14.06 -8.36
N ASP A 51 -10.66 -15.28 -7.88
CA ASP A 51 -11.35 -16.51 -8.32
C ASP A 51 -12.79 -16.58 -7.79
N ALA A 52 -13.04 -15.97 -6.62
CA ALA A 52 -14.37 -15.83 -6.05
C ALA A 52 -14.44 -14.63 -5.10
N GLY A 53 -15.67 -14.27 -4.71
CA GLY A 53 -15.93 -13.12 -3.84
C GLY A 53 -16.05 -11.81 -4.59
N ARG A 54 -16.10 -10.72 -3.82
CA ARG A 54 -16.25 -9.37 -4.39
C ARG A 54 -15.59 -8.32 -3.52
N ILE A 55 -15.21 -7.21 -4.15
CA ILE A 55 -14.65 -6.04 -3.49
C ILE A 55 -15.51 -4.83 -3.87
N THR A 56 -15.94 -4.07 -2.87
CA THR A 56 -16.75 -2.87 -3.07
C THR A 56 -16.20 -1.68 -2.32
N LEU A 57 -16.43 -0.48 -2.86
CA LEU A 57 -16.16 0.81 -2.23
C LEU A 57 -17.50 1.57 -2.10
N GLY A 58 -17.95 1.80 -0.87
CA GLY A 58 -19.23 2.47 -0.62
C GLY A 58 -20.43 1.73 -1.21
N GLY A 59 -20.38 0.40 -1.31
CA GLY A 59 -21.44 -0.43 -1.88
C GLY A 59 -21.38 -0.62 -3.40
N HIS A 60 -20.49 0.07 -4.10
CA HIS A 60 -20.28 -0.07 -5.54
C HIS A 60 -18.99 -0.88 -5.84
N PRO A 61 -18.91 -1.60 -6.97
CA PRO A 61 -17.67 -2.28 -7.34
C PRO A 61 -16.48 -1.33 -7.33
N LEU A 62 -15.39 -1.73 -6.66
CA LEU A 62 -14.17 -0.95 -6.62
C LEU A 62 -13.54 -0.90 -8.01
N ARG A 63 -13.18 0.29 -8.48
CA ARG A 63 -12.58 0.49 -9.80
C ARG A 63 -11.16 1.02 -9.64
N ARG A 64 -10.28 0.67 -10.58
CA ARG A 64 -8.88 1.14 -10.60
C ARG A 64 -8.75 2.66 -10.56
N CYS A 65 -9.70 3.41 -11.13
CA CYS A 65 -9.68 4.87 -11.09
C CYS A 65 -9.95 5.45 -9.69
N ASP A 66 -10.52 4.68 -8.78
CA ASP A 66 -10.85 5.13 -7.42
C ASP A 66 -9.64 5.02 -6.47
N VAL A 67 -8.61 4.28 -6.86
CA VAL A 67 -7.49 3.84 -6.01
C VAL A 67 -6.16 4.29 -6.59
N GLY A 68 -5.23 4.64 -5.74
CA GLY A 68 -3.81 4.78 -6.08
C GLY A 68 -3.03 3.59 -5.51
N PHE A 69 -2.03 3.10 -6.23
CA PHE A 69 -1.24 1.93 -5.82
C PHE A 69 0.25 2.16 -6.00
N ALA A 70 1.02 1.94 -4.96
CA ALA A 70 2.47 1.83 -5.00
C ALA A 70 2.88 0.37 -4.78
N GLU A 71 3.46 -0.22 -5.80
CA GLU A 71 3.92 -1.61 -5.79
C GLU A 71 5.16 -1.80 -4.91
N ALA A 72 5.36 -3.00 -4.40
CA ALA A 72 6.55 -3.39 -3.63
C ALA A 72 7.84 -3.17 -4.44
N GLU A 73 7.82 -3.49 -5.73
CA GLU A 73 8.94 -3.34 -6.67
C GLU A 73 8.49 -2.57 -7.92
N PRO A 74 8.43 -1.23 -7.83
CA PRO A 74 7.92 -0.42 -8.95
C PRO A 74 8.83 -0.49 -10.17
N ARG A 75 8.21 -0.52 -11.36
CA ARG A 75 8.89 -0.54 -12.66
C ARG A 75 8.49 0.68 -13.46
N PHE A 76 9.47 1.23 -14.17
CA PHE A 76 9.28 2.37 -15.06
C PHE A 76 9.64 2.00 -16.50
N TRP A 77 9.06 2.72 -17.46
CA TRP A 77 9.36 2.54 -18.87
C TRP A 77 10.78 3.01 -19.18
N PRO A 78 11.57 2.24 -19.95
CA PRO A 78 12.87 2.69 -20.41
C PRO A 78 12.77 3.99 -21.24
N GLY A 79 13.82 4.80 -21.18
CA GLY A 79 13.93 6.03 -21.95
C GLY A 79 13.19 7.24 -21.38
N LEU A 80 12.53 7.10 -20.22
CA LEU A 80 11.93 8.24 -19.50
C LEU A 80 12.82 8.65 -18.33
N THR A 81 13.12 9.95 -18.23
CA THR A 81 13.75 10.52 -17.03
C THR A 81 12.74 10.67 -15.89
N VAL A 82 13.24 10.84 -14.67
CA VAL A 82 12.40 11.21 -13.52
C VAL A 82 11.59 12.47 -13.80
N ARG A 83 12.22 13.47 -14.46
CA ARG A 83 11.56 14.71 -14.87
C ARG A 83 10.38 14.44 -15.80
N ASP A 84 10.56 13.60 -16.81
CA ASP A 84 9.48 13.25 -17.75
C ASP A 84 8.31 12.57 -17.02
N CYS A 85 8.60 11.69 -16.07
CA CYS A 85 7.56 11.03 -15.25
C CYS A 85 6.77 12.05 -14.41
N LEU A 86 7.45 13.03 -13.82
CA LEU A 86 6.81 14.09 -13.03
C LEU A 86 5.98 15.02 -13.90
N ASP A 87 6.50 15.43 -15.07
CA ASP A 87 5.79 16.29 -16.02
C ASP A 87 4.52 15.61 -16.53
N LEU A 88 4.57 14.30 -16.79
CA LEU A 88 3.38 13.51 -17.11
C LEU A 88 2.37 13.52 -15.95
N ALA A 89 2.82 13.29 -14.71
CA ALA A 89 1.94 13.29 -13.55
C ALA A 89 1.26 14.65 -13.35
N VAL A 90 1.98 15.76 -13.50
CA VAL A 90 1.43 17.13 -13.42
C VAL A 90 0.45 17.40 -14.56
N ARG A 91 0.74 16.92 -15.77
CA ARG A 91 -0.15 17.09 -16.92
C ARG A 91 -1.50 16.40 -16.71
N TYR A 92 -1.51 15.21 -16.07
CA TYR A 92 -2.74 14.49 -15.73
C TYR A 92 -3.44 14.99 -14.45
N ASN A 93 -2.68 15.64 -13.55
CA ASN A 93 -3.20 16.20 -12.30
C ASN A 93 -2.74 17.66 -12.15
N PRO A 94 -3.34 18.58 -12.91
CA PRO A 94 -3.00 20.01 -12.82
C PRO A 94 -3.23 20.54 -11.41
N GLY A 95 -2.26 21.27 -10.86
CA GLY A 95 -2.30 21.76 -9.49
C GLY A 95 -1.54 20.91 -8.47
N SER A 96 -1.06 19.70 -8.84
CA SER A 96 -0.13 18.95 -8.02
C SER A 96 1.22 19.66 -7.91
N ASN A 97 1.91 19.50 -6.76
CA ASN A 97 3.18 20.16 -6.47
C ASN A 97 4.32 19.15 -6.30
N PRO A 98 5.02 18.75 -7.38
CA PRO A 98 6.13 17.82 -7.30
C PRO A 98 7.26 18.30 -6.39
N ALA A 99 7.55 19.60 -6.38
CA ALA A 99 8.64 20.16 -5.57
C ALA A 99 8.42 19.97 -4.07
N ALA A 100 7.17 20.00 -3.61
CA ALA A 100 6.86 19.72 -2.20
C ALA A 100 7.12 18.25 -1.85
N MET A 101 6.79 17.33 -2.74
CA MET A 101 7.03 15.89 -2.53
C MET A 101 8.52 15.54 -2.65
N LEU A 102 9.23 16.10 -3.61
CA LEU A 102 10.67 15.90 -3.80
C LEU A 102 11.54 16.41 -2.65
N ARG A 103 11.08 17.42 -1.89
CA ARG A 103 11.76 17.82 -0.65
C ARG A 103 11.69 16.74 0.45
N ARG A 104 10.66 15.92 0.44
CA ARG A 104 10.45 14.84 1.43
C ARG A 104 11.03 13.51 0.96
N LEU A 105 10.91 13.25 -0.33
CA LEU A 105 11.38 12.02 -0.98
C LEU A 105 12.25 12.40 -2.19
N PRO A 106 13.51 12.77 -1.99
CA PRO A 106 14.38 13.25 -3.07
C PRO A 106 14.72 12.14 -4.06
N VAL A 107 14.67 12.49 -5.35
CA VAL A 107 15.03 11.61 -6.47
C VAL A 107 15.79 12.43 -7.53
N PRO A 108 16.85 11.90 -8.16
CA PRO A 108 17.62 12.62 -9.17
C PRO A 108 16.79 12.84 -10.44
N LEU A 109 16.50 14.11 -10.79
CA LEU A 109 15.55 14.47 -11.83
C LEU A 109 15.98 14.06 -13.25
N ASP A 110 17.27 14.09 -13.53
CA ASP A 110 17.81 13.85 -14.87
C ASP A 110 18.24 12.40 -15.10
N ALA A 111 18.06 11.54 -14.08
CA ALA A 111 18.31 10.11 -14.20
C ALA A 111 17.17 9.40 -14.95
N GLU A 112 17.50 8.34 -15.69
CA GLU A 112 16.51 7.46 -16.29
C GLU A 112 15.74 6.70 -15.20
N ALA A 113 14.42 6.82 -15.18
CA ALA A 113 13.57 6.26 -14.12
C ALA A 113 13.70 4.73 -14.00
N ALA A 114 13.84 4.01 -15.13
CA ALA A 114 14.00 2.56 -15.16
C ALA A 114 15.37 2.10 -14.61
N ALA A 115 16.40 2.94 -14.73
CA ALA A 115 17.76 2.64 -14.30
C ALA A 115 18.04 3.01 -12.84
N LEU A 116 17.11 3.68 -12.15
CA LEU A 116 17.27 4.06 -10.76
C LEU A 116 17.52 2.85 -9.84
N PRO A 117 18.36 3.00 -8.78
CA PRO A 117 18.42 2.04 -7.69
C PRO A 117 17.03 1.78 -7.07
N GLY A 118 16.83 0.58 -6.49
CA GLY A 118 15.53 0.16 -5.98
C GLY A 118 14.88 1.14 -5.00
N ALA A 119 15.66 1.71 -4.06
CA ALA A 119 15.18 2.72 -3.11
C ALA A 119 14.70 4.00 -3.82
N GLU A 120 15.44 4.48 -4.81
CA GLU A 120 15.08 5.69 -5.57
C GLU A 120 13.86 5.45 -6.47
N ARG A 121 13.77 4.27 -7.11
CA ARG A 121 12.56 3.88 -7.85
C ARG A 121 11.33 3.87 -6.95
N LYS A 122 11.47 3.36 -5.72
CA LYS A 122 10.38 3.36 -4.74
C LYS A 122 10.00 4.78 -4.32
N ARG A 123 10.97 5.65 -4.05
CA ARG A 123 10.70 7.07 -3.76
C ARG A 123 9.96 7.74 -4.91
N LEU A 124 10.40 7.52 -6.15
CA LEU A 124 9.72 8.05 -7.33
C LEU A 124 8.27 7.55 -7.43
N ALA A 125 8.03 6.25 -7.26
CA ALA A 125 6.68 5.68 -7.29
C ALA A 125 5.77 6.30 -6.22
N LEU A 126 6.29 6.50 -5.01
CA LEU A 126 5.56 7.16 -3.92
C LEU A 126 5.27 8.64 -4.25
N VAL A 127 6.24 9.37 -4.80
CA VAL A 127 6.03 10.76 -5.24
C VAL A 127 4.92 10.82 -6.28
N LEU A 128 4.97 10.00 -7.33
CA LEU A 128 3.96 9.96 -8.39
C LEU A 128 2.57 9.57 -7.86
N LEU A 129 2.51 8.63 -6.91
CA LEU A 129 1.27 8.24 -6.24
C LEU A 129 0.66 9.42 -5.48
N LEU A 130 1.48 10.16 -4.72
CA LEU A 130 1.04 11.25 -3.86
C LEU A 130 0.65 12.51 -4.65
N LEU A 131 1.17 12.68 -5.87
CA LEU A 131 0.70 13.69 -6.81
C LEU A 131 -0.71 13.40 -7.35
N ASN A 132 -1.21 12.19 -7.15
CA ASN A 132 -2.53 11.77 -7.60
C ASN A 132 -3.57 11.95 -6.48
N PRO A 133 -4.66 12.72 -6.68
CA PRO A 133 -5.63 13.03 -5.63
C PRO A 133 -6.62 11.87 -5.37
N LYS A 134 -6.14 10.65 -5.21
CA LYS A 134 -6.97 9.50 -4.86
C LYS A 134 -7.34 9.48 -3.39
N ARG A 135 -8.57 9.11 -3.09
CA ARG A 135 -9.07 8.97 -1.71
C ARG A 135 -8.60 7.68 -1.04
N VAL A 136 -8.38 6.63 -1.83
CA VAL A 136 -7.87 5.35 -1.37
C VAL A 136 -6.46 5.17 -1.90
N LEU A 137 -5.51 4.89 -1.02
CA LEU A 137 -4.11 4.63 -1.34
C LEU A 137 -3.71 3.24 -0.84
N LEU A 138 -3.11 2.47 -1.71
CA LEU A 138 -2.58 1.13 -1.41
C LEU A 138 -1.06 1.19 -1.49
N LEU A 139 -0.38 0.85 -0.40
CA LEU A 139 1.07 0.87 -0.28
C LEU A 139 1.57 -0.56 0.00
N ASP A 140 2.20 -1.19 -0.98
CA ASP A 140 2.75 -2.54 -0.84
C ASP A 140 4.25 -2.48 -0.51
N GLU A 141 4.62 -3.01 0.65
CA GLU A 141 6.01 -2.99 1.18
C GLU A 141 6.69 -1.61 1.08
N PRO A 142 6.02 -0.51 1.52
CA PRO A 142 6.50 0.83 1.20
C PRO A 142 7.82 1.18 1.89
N PHE A 143 8.15 0.52 3.01
CA PHE A 143 9.40 0.77 3.77
C PHE A 143 10.58 -0.06 3.29
N ARG A 144 10.32 -1.16 2.57
CA ARG A 144 11.36 -2.10 2.14
C ARG A 144 12.40 -1.40 1.25
N GLY A 145 13.67 -1.47 1.67
CA GLY A 145 14.79 -0.91 0.93
C GLY A 145 14.96 0.61 1.04
N LEU A 146 14.15 1.29 1.84
CA LEU A 146 14.37 2.70 2.17
C LEU A 146 15.44 2.84 3.27
N ASP A 147 16.21 3.93 3.20
CA ASP A 147 17.04 4.37 4.31
C ASP A 147 16.20 4.90 5.47
N VAL A 148 16.83 5.06 6.64
CA VAL A 148 16.13 5.46 7.88
C VAL A 148 15.42 6.80 7.73
N GLU A 149 16.05 7.76 7.05
CA GLU A 149 15.47 9.11 6.85
C GLU A 149 14.25 9.04 5.93
N SER A 150 14.35 8.38 4.79
CA SER A 150 13.23 8.18 3.86
C SER A 150 12.09 7.41 4.50
N ALA A 151 12.39 6.38 5.30
CA ALA A 151 11.36 5.62 6.03
C ALA A 151 10.65 6.50 7.06
N PHE A 152 11.38 7.33 7.80
CA PHE A 152 10.80 8.29 8.75
C PHE A 152 9.89 9.29 8.04
N MET A 153 10.36 9.88 6.93
CA MET A 153 9.56 10.85 6.15
C MET A 153 8.29 10.20 5.59
N LEU A 154 8.37 8.95 5.13
CA LEU A 154 7.20 8.22 4.66
C LEU A 154 6.19 7.95 5.78
N ARG A 155 6.64 7.60 6.99
CA ARG A 155 5.75 7.46 8.16
C ARG A 155 4.98 8.74 8.42
N GLN A 156 5.66 9.89 8.44
CA GLN A 156 5.02 11.21 8.63
C GLN A 156 4.02 11.51 7.52
N LEU A 157 4.32 11.15 6.27
CA LEU A 157 3.40 11.31 5.15
C LEU A 157 2.15 10.44 5.30
N ILE A 158 2.28 9.18 5.71
CA ILE A 158 1.15 8.27 5.93
C ILE A 158 0.22 8.83 7.02
N LEU A 159 0.79 9.26 8.16
CA LEU A 159 0.02 9.89 9.25
C LEU A 159 -0.71 11.16 8.78
N GLN A 160 -0.04 12.00 7.99
CA GLN A 160 -0.65 13.20 7.42
C GLN A 160 -1.81 12.83 6.48
N LEU A 161 -1.65 11.83 5.60
CA LEU A 161 -2.70 11.38 4.68
C LEU A 161 -3.93 10.87 5.45
N GLY A 162 -3.74 10.13 6.53
CA GLY A 162 -4.81 9.73 7.43
C GLY A 162 -5.56 10.93 8.02
N SER A 163 -4.81 11.92 8.55
CA SER A 163 -5.39 13.14 9.13
C SER A 163 -6.13 14.01 8.09
N GLU A 164 -5.76 13.92 6.81
CA GLU A 164 -6.45 14.57 5.69
C GLU A 164 -7.73 13.82 5.25
N GLY A 165 -8.10 12.74 5.94
CA GLY A 165 -9.28 11.94 5.65
C GLY A 165 -9.14 11.02 4.44
N ARG A 166 -7.93 10.61 4.08
CA ARG A 166 -7.70 9.57 3.09
C ARG A 166 -7.81 8.19 3.74
N THR A 167 -8.18 7.21 2.96
CA THR A 167 -8.10 5.80 3.37
C THR A 167 -6.80 5.23 2.84
N VAL A 168 -5.90 4.81 3.74
CA VAL A 168 -4.59 4.28 3.36
C VAL A 168 -4.48 2.84 3.84
N LEU A 169 -4.16 1.92 2.94
CA LEU A 169 -3.83 0.54 3.28
C LEU A 169 -2.32 0.35 3.12
N VAL A 170 -1.67 -0.07 4.19
CA VAL A 170 -0.23 -0.32 4.23
C VAL A 170 0.00 -1.82 4.43
N ALA A 171 0.41 -2.52 3.38
CA ALA A 171 0.85 -3.90 3.47
C ALA A 171 2.35 -3.93 3.78
N ALA A 172 2.72 -4.40 4.98
CA ALA A 172 4.10 -4.39 5.43
C ALA A 172 4.33 -5.46 6.52
N ARG A 173 5.56 -5.57 6.99
CA ARG A 173 5.85 -6.38 8.18
C ARG A 173 5.20 -5.75 9.41
N LEU A 174 4.77 -6.60 10.34
CA LEU A 174 4.04 -6.13 11.52
C LEU A 174 4.80 -5.03 12.29
N ALA A 175 6.10 -5.19 12.47
CA ALA A 175 6.95 -4.21 13.15
C ALA A 175 7.01 -2.84 12.45
N GLU A 176 6.77 -2.78 11.14
CA GLU A 176 6.78 -1.55 10.36
C GLU A 176 5.46 -0.76 10.50
N LEU A 177 4.39 -1.42 10.93
CA LEU A 177 3.04 -0.84 11.08
C LEU A 177 2.84 -0.13 12.42
N ASP A 178 3.73 -0.35 13.38
CA ASP A 178 3.62 0.26 14.71
C ASP A 178 3.63 1.80 14.64
N GLY A 179 2.67 2.40 15.33
CA GLY A 179 2.54 3.86 15.46
C GLY A 179 2.14 4.62 14.19
N ILE A 180 1.71 3.93 13.12
CA ILE A 180 1.23 4.60 11.90
C ILE A 180 -0.19 4.22 11.49
N CYS A 181 -0.74 3.14 12.03
CA CYS A 181 -2.05 2.62 11.66
C CYS A 181 -3.08 2.89 12.77
N ASP A 182 -4.31 3.17 12.38
CA ASP A 182 -5.45 3.25 13.30
C ASP A 182 -5.86 1.85 13.77
N ASP A 183 -5.86 0.90 12.85
CA ASP A 183 -6.02 -0.53 13.11
C ASP A 183 -5.13 -1.34 12.16
N PHE A 184 -4.93 -2.62 12.47
CA PHE A 184 -4.20 -3.51 11.59
C PHE A 184 -4.74 -4.94 11.65
N TYR A 185 -4.54 -5.64 10.54
CA TYR A 185 -5.02 -7.00 10.29
C TYR A 185 -3.84 -7.92 10.09
N VAL A 186 -3.85 -9.05 10.76
CA VAL A 186 -2.87 -10.11 10.55
C VAL A 186 -3.50 -11.20 9.71
N LEU A 187 -2.93 -11.46 8.54
CA LEU A 187 -3.37 -12.49 7.62
C LEU A 187 -2.57 -13.78 7.83
N GLY A 188 -3.21 -14.93 7.60
CA GLY A 188 -2.56 -16.22 7.63
C GLY A 188 -3.52 -17.35 7.32
N GLY A 189 -3.03 -18.42 6.68
CA GLY A 189 -3.88 -19.55 6.26
C GLY A 189 -5.03 -19.15 5.35
N GLY A 190 -4.80 -18.15 4.49
CA GLY A 190 -5.77 -17.68 3.52
C GLY A 190 -6.81 -16.67 4.03
N GLY A 191 -6.83 -16.33 5.33
CA GLY A 191 -7.84 -15.43 5.90
C GLY A 191 -7.30 -14.46 6.95
N VAL A 192 -8.21 -13.68 7.54
CA VAL A 192 -7.89 -12.79 8.65
C VAL A 192 -7.78 -13.62 9.93
N ARG A 193 -6.61 -13.62 10.56
CA ARG A 193 -6.35 -14.28 11.85
C ARG A 193 -6.69 -13.38 13.04
N GLY A 194 -6.50 -12.07 12.89
CA GLY A 194 -6.83 -11.10 13.92
C GLY A 194 -6.95 -9.69 13.36
N ARG A 195 -7.81 -8.90 14.00
CA ARG A 195 -7.90 -7.46 13.86
C ARG A 195 -7.56 -6.82 15.20
N TYR A 196 -6.73 -5.79 15.17
CA TYR A 196 -6.20 -5.13 16.35
C TYR A 196 -6.28 -3.61 16.16
N GLU A 197 -6.62 -2.91 17.23
CA GLU A 197 -6.52 -1.46 17.27
C GLU A 197 -5.06 -1.03 17.54
N HIS A 198 -4.70 0.21 17.24
CA HIS A 198 -3.33 0.71 17.36
C HIS A 198 -2.69 0.44 18.73
N TYR A 199 -3.45 0.51 19.82
CA TYR A 199 -2.97 0.27 21.19
C TYR A 199 -2.78 -1.22 21.54
N GLU A 200 -3.23 -2.14 20.69
CA GLU A 200 -3.10 -3.59 20.87
C GLU A 200 -1.85 -4.17 20.19
N PHE A 201 -0.94 -3.34 19.69
CA PHE A 201 0.22 -3.79 18.92
C PHE A 201 1.03 -4.90 19.62
N ALA A 202 1.35 -4.73 20.91
CA ALA A 202 2.08 -5.73 21.68
C ALA A 202 1.34 -7.08 21.79
N ARG A 203 0.01 -7.06 21.78
CA ARG A 203 -0.83 -8.28 21.75
C ARG A 203 -0.72 -8.96 20.38
N ALA A 204 -0.85 -8.20 19.30
CA ALA A 204 -0.74 -8.72 17.95
C ALA A 204 0.61 -9.39 17.69
N VAL A 205 1.71 -8.77 18.13
CA VAL A 205 3.05 -9.35 18.01
C VAL A 205 3.15 -10.70 18.72
N ARG A 206 2.63 -10.81 19.95
CA ARG A 206 2.63 -12.09 20.68
C ARG A 206 1.80 -13.17 19.99
N GLU A 207 0.60 -12.82 19.52
CA GLU A 207 -0.30 -13.77 18.86
C GLU A 207 0.22 -14.20 17.49
N ALA A 208 0.80 -13.29 16.72
CA ALA A 208 1.45 -13.62 15.45
C ALA A 208 2.65 -14.56 15.65
N ALA A 209 3.49 -14.30 16.64
CA ALA A 209 4.61 -15.18 16.99
C ALA A 209 4.15 -16.58 17.43
N ALA A 210 3.12 -16.66 18.26
CA ALA A 210 2.54 -17.94 18.71
C ALA A 210 1.90 -18.75 17.57
N SER A 211 1.39 -18.08 16.54
CA SER A 211 0.75 -18.70 15.36
C SER A 211 1.74 -19.10 14.26
N GLY A 212 3.04 -18.87 14.45
CA GLY A 212 4.06 -19.14 13.43
C GLY A 212 3.91 -18.22 12.19
N ILE A 213 3.11 -17.16 12.27
CA ILE A 213 2.99 -16.10 11.27
C ILE A 213 4.18 -15.15 11.49
N ALA A 214 5.37 -15.73 11.60
CA ALA A 214 6.59 -14.95 11.72
C ALA A 214 6.89 -14.30 10.37
N GLU A 215 7.14 -13.02 10.43
CA GLU A 215 7.86 -12.15 9.52
C GLU A 215 8.63 -12.87 8.39
N LYS A 216 7.92 -13.32 7.35
CA LYS A 216 8.56 -13.69 6.09
C LYS A 216 8.41 -12.56 5.09
#